data_77116b367cad660aaf34ba8495c5db90
#
_entry.id   77116b367cad660aaf34ba8495c5db90
#
_cell.length_a   1.000
_cell.length_b   1.000
_cell.length_c   1.000
_cell.angle_alpha   90.00
_cell.angle_beta   90.00
_cell.angle_gamma   90.00
#
_symmetry.space_group_name_H-M   'P 1'
#
loop_
_entity.id
_entity.type
_entity.pdbx_description
1 polymer ?
#
loop_
_entity_poly.entity_id
_entity_poly.type
_entity_poly.pdbx_seq_one_letter_code
_entity_poly.pdbx_strand_id
1 'polypeptide(L)'
;MKRLALVSGHFVPSNLVGAQRARLWSQYLPEFGWEPTVITGDPAQYEERPDPDLQHLVAPGLRVIHAPTLSNRPVRLVGDIGVRAFRGCYRVLADMARRGAVDFVLVTIPSNFLAPVGRLIHRRYGVPFGIDYQDPWVNRWPGVEVPLSRAWVSYRLARALEPWSVRDASLITGMAPGYVAGMLERNPEVAEKAVVATMPMGIAAEDYDLVRRLDRPPFLFEPGDGHFHLIYAGALLPAGIVVLDAFLAGLAELKAHRPDVASRLRVHFVGTGSSPDDPNGHRVLPRAKRLGIDDIVDEHPHRIGYVDALNHLWRSDGVLVLGSTEAHYTPSKVFQAMLSRRPVFAMLHEDSTAVDMVRSMRAGTVLTLSATTLPAAAKVAQAVNSFLDDTSYDPDAVQRVAFDAYSARGSTRALAAALDLACQRAAAGQA
;
A
#
# COMPACT_ATOMS: atom_id res chain seq x y z
N MET A 1 1.53 -3.68 29.52
CA MET A 1 1.49 -3.81 28.05
C MET A 1 2.81 -4.37 27.57
N LYS A 2 2.80 -5.23 26.55
CA LYS A 2 4.01 -5.73 25.88
C LYS A 2 4.57 -4.64 24.97
N ARG A 3 5.90 -4.51 24.88
CA ARG A 3 6.57 -3.44 24.16
C ARG A 3 7.03 -3.93 22.80
N LEU A 4 6.51 -3.32 21.73
CA LEU A 4 6.85 -3.63 20.34
C LEU A 4 7.80 -2.56 19.78
N ALA A 5 8.97 -2.97 19.30
CA ALA A 5 9.77 -2.15 18.42
C ALA A 5 9.32 -2.39 16.97
N LEU A 6 8.63 -1.42 16.38
CA LEU A 6 8.16 -1.46 15.00
C LEU A 6 9.17 -0.72 14.12
N VAL A 7 9.95 -1.47 13.34
CA VAL A 7 11.01 -0.93 12.49
C VAL A 7 10.49 -0.73 11.08
N SER A 8 10.52 0.50 10.61
CA SER A 8 10.13 0.86 9.25
C SER A 8 11.14 1.83 8.65
N GLY A 9 11.60 1.59 7.44
CA GLY A 9 12.56 2.49 6.79
C GLY A 9 12.04 3.92 6.63
N HIS A 10 10.75 4.04 6.34
CA HIS A 10 10.04 5.32 6.22
C HIS A 10 8.89 5.38 7.24
N PHE A 11 8.66 6.57 7.76
CA PHE A 11 7.51 6.90 8.59
C PHE A 11 7.07 8.34 8.29
N VAL A 12 5.99 8.80 8.92
CA VAL A 12 5.54 10.20 8.78
C VAL A 12 6.73 11.16 9.00
N PRO A 13 6.93 12.15 8.10
CA PRO A 13 6.03 12.69 7.08
C PRO A 13 6.14 12.06 5.68
N SER A 14 6.66 10.86 5.53
CA SER A 14 6.68 10.14 4.25
C SER A 14 5.27 9.69 3.85
N ASN A 15 4.85 9.99 2.62
CA ASN A 15 3.58 9.53 2.07
C ASN A 15 3.71 8.22 1.27
N LEU A 16 4.82 7.51 1.40
CA LEU A 16 4.98 6.19 0.80
C LEU A 16 4.05 5.17 1.47
N VAL A 17 3.56 4.22 0.67
CA VAL A 17 2.63 3.18 1.15
C VAL A 17 3.23 2.40 2.33
N GLY A 18 4.54 2.12 2.30
CA GLY A 18 5.24 1.43 3.38
C GLY A 18 5.18 2.14 4.74
N ALA A 19 5.16 3.47 4.75
CA ALA A 19 5.02 4.26 5.98
C ALA A 19 3.60 4.15 6.58
N GLN A 20 2.58 4.01 5.73
CA GLN A 20 1.18 3.98 6.17
C GLN A 20 0.87 2.74 7.03
N ARG A 21 1.43 1.58 6.69
CA ARG A 21 1.18 0.36 7.47
C ARG A 21 1.68 0.48 8.90
N ALA A 22 2.90 1.00 9.08
CA ALA A 22 3.46 1.25 10.42
C ALA A 22 2.65 2.30 11.19
N ARG A 23 2.19 3.37 10.52
CA ARG A 23 1.32 4.41 11.11
C ARG A 23 0.01 3.81 11.60
N LEU A 24 -0.70 3.08 10.74
CA LEU A 24 -2.00 2.49 11.04
C LEU A 24 -1.92 1.48 12.20
N TRP A 25 -0.92 0.61 12.20
CA TRP A 25 -0.74 -0.33 13.30
C TRP A 25 -0.39 0.35 14.61
N SER A 26 0.50 1.34 14.59
CA SER A 26 0.87 2.06 15.81
C SER A 26 -0.29 2.82 16.44
N GLN A 27 -1.31 3.17 15.66
CA GLN A 27 -2.53 3.83 16.15
C GLN A 27 -3.39 2.91 17.02
N TYR A 28 -3.53 1.62 16.64
CA TYR A 28 -4.49 0.72 17.30
C TYR A 28 -3.84 -0.36 18.18
N LEU A 29 -2.53 -0.61 18.07
CA LEU A 29 -1.83 -1.61 18.90
C LEU A 29 -2.07 -1.46 20.41
N PRO A 30 -2.17 -0.23 20.98
CA PRO A 30 -2.46 -0.05 22.40
C PRO A 30 -3.81 -0.65 22.84
N GLU A 31 -4.82 -0.67 21.98
CA GLU A 31 -6.12 -1.29 22.27
C GLU A 31 -6.00 -2.81 22.48
N PHE A 32 -4.96 -3.44 21.94
CA PHE A 32 -4.73 -4.89 21.97
C PHE A 32 -3.56 -5.29 22.88
N GLY A 33 -3.17 -4.40 23.81
CA GLY A 33 -2.18 -4.71 24.83
C GLY A 33 -0.72 -4.57 24.42
N TRP A 34 -0.44 -3.96 23.26
CA TRP A 34 0.90 -3.71 22.75
C TRP A 34 1.23 -2.23 22.72
N GLU A 35 2.36 -1.85 23.30
CA GLU A 35 2.90 -0.48 23.28
C GLU A 35 3.94 -0.37 22.15
N PRO A 36 3.61 0.28 21.02
CA PRO A 36 4.53 0.43 19.91
C PRO A 36 5.55 1.57 20.15
N THR A 37 6.80 1.31 19.81
CA THR A 37 7.81 2.33 19.54
C THR A 37 8.22 2.20 18.09
N VAL A 38 7.98 3.22 17.27
CA VAL A 38 8.40 3.22 15.87
C VAL A 38 9.87 3.63 15.79
N ILE A 39 10.66 2.82 15.08
CA ILE A 39 12.07 3.12 14.77
C ILE A 39 12.16 3.27 13.26
N THR A 40 12.59 4.44 12.81
CA THR A 40 12.60 4.79 11.38
C THR A 40 13.88 5.51 11.00
N GLY A 41 14.16 5.61 9.69
CA GLY A 41 15.24 6.45 9.20
C GLY A 41 14.99 7.93 9.52
N ASP A 42 16.06 8.73 9.45
CA ASP A 42 15.97 10.18 9.62
C ASP A 42 15.17 10.79 8.45
N PRO A 43 14.05 11.50 8.71
CA PRO A 43 13.23 12.15 7.68
C PRO A 43 14.00 13.14 6.80
N ALA A 44 15.06 13.76 7.32
CA ALA A 44 15.92 14.65 6.53
C ALA A 44 16.69 13.92 5.41
N GLN A 45 16.71 12.57 5.47
CA GLN A 45 17.38 11.72 4.48
C GLN A 45 16.37 11.01 3.54
N TYR A 46 15.07 11.29 3.64
CA TYR A 46 14.07 10.77 2.72
C TYR A 46 14.24 11.42 1.33
N GLU A 47 13.95 10.67 0.28
CA GLU A 47 14.07 11.15 -1.10
C GLU A 47 12.76 11.79 -1.60
N GLU A 48 11.63 11.32 -1.10
CA GLU A 48 10.31 11.86 -1.40
C GLU A 48 10.07 13.20 -0.69
N ARG A 49 9.16 13.98 -1.25
CA ARG A 49 8.70 15.21 -0.60
C ARG A 49 7.92 14.88 0.66
N PRO A 50 8.17 15.60 1.78
CA PRO A 50 7.43 15.40 3.00
C PRO A 50 5.97 15.83 2.81
N ASP A 51 5.06 15.08 3.44
CA ASP A 51 3.64 15.39 3.52
C ASP A 51 3.30 15.80 4.98
N PRO A 52 3.26 17.12 5.27
CA PRO A 52 3.09 17.59 6.63
C PRO A 52 1.72 17.26 7.23
N ASP A 53 0.68 17.09 6.42
CA ASP A 53 -0.66 16.77 6.90
C ASP A 53 -0.71 15.40 7.60
N LEU A 54 0.19 14.49 7.24
CA LEU A 54 0.29 13.17 7.87
C LEU A 54 0.60 13.25 9.39
N GLN A 55 1.20 14.34 9.87
CA GLN A 55 1.45 14.53 11.30
C GLN A 55 0.13 14.55 12.11
N HIS A 56 -0.95 15.05 11.53
CA HIS A 56 -2.27 15.06 12.15
C HIS A 56 -2.91 13.68 12.29
N LEU A 57 -2.36 12.67 11.61
CA LEU A 57 -2.82 11.29 11.62
C LEU A 57 -1.94 10.38 12.49
N VAL A 58 -0.89 10.91 13.12
CA VAL A 58 -0.07 10.16 14.08
C VAL A 58 -0.77 10.13 15.43
N ALA A 59 -0.86 8.95 16.04
CA ALA A 59 -1.49 8.80 17.35
C ALA A 59 -0.80 9.67 18.41
N PRO A 60 -1.56 10.42 19.23
CA PRO A 60 -1.00 11.23 20.30
C PRO A 60 -0.17 10.38 21.26
N GLY A 61 1.04 10.84 21.60
CA GLY A 61 1.93 10.15 22.52
C GLY A 61 2.71 8.97 21.92
N LEU A 62 2.53 8.64 20.64
CA LEU A 62 3.33 7.62 19.97
C LEU A 62 4.82 7.98 20.04
N ARG A 63 5.62 7.04 20.56
CA ARG A 63 7.07 7.18 20.58
C ARG A 63 7.66 6.85 19.21
N VAL A 64 8.28 7.83 18.56
CA VAL A 64 9.00 7.67 17.29
C VAL A 64 10.48 7.98 17.51
N ILE A 65 11.37 7.09 17.08
CA ILE A 65 12.81 7.24 17.18
C ILE A 65 13.38 7.31 15.77
N HIS A 66 13.94 8.47 15.42
CA HIS A 66 14.66 8.68 14.17
C HIS A 66 16.09 8.14 14.31
N ALA A 67 16.37 7.03 13.66
CA ALA A 67 17.68 6.41 13.71
C ALA A 67 18.68 7.19 12.83
N PRO A 68 19.93 7.39 13.27
CA PRO A 68 20.97 8.00 12.45
C PRO A 68 21.07 7.29 11.10
N THR A 69 20.97 8.07 10.02
CA THR A 69 20.88 7.57 8.64
C THR A 69 21.98 8.20 7.80
N LEU A 70 22.68 7.39 7.01
CA LEU A 70 23.71 7.89 6.10
C LEU A 70 23.08 8.79 5.03
N SER A 71 23.72 9.95 4.78
CA SER A 71 23.29 10.86 3.73
C SER A 71 23.52 10.26 2.34
N ASN A 72 22.61 10.57 1.43
CA ASN A 72 22.76 10.30 -0.01
C ASN A 72 23.22 11.54 -0.80
N ARG A 73 23.62 12.62 -0.11
CA ARG A 73 24.12 13.87 -0.70
C ARG A 73 25.60 14.05 -0.37
N PRO A 74 26.41 14.69 -1.23
CA PRO A 74 26.04 15.24 -2.54
C PRO A 74 25.92 14.20 -3.67
N VAL A 75 26.40 12.96 -3.44
CA VAL A 75 26.39 11.89 -4.45
C VAL A 75 25.56 10.72 -3.94
N ARG A 76 24.54 10.33 -4.70
CA ARG A 76 23.67 9.17 -4.41
C ARG A 76 24.39 7.86 -4.68
N LEU A 77 25.12 7.35 -3.67
CA LEU A 77 25.78 6.03 -3.77
C LEU A 77 24.79 4.88 -3.54
N VAL A 78 23.93 4.99 -2.51
CA VAL A 78 22.95 3.99 -2.13
C VAL A 78 21.60 4.66 -1.93
N GLY A 79 20.60 4.33 -2.76
CA GLY A 79 19.25 4.89 -2.68
C GLY A 79 18.41 4.27 -1.56
N ASP A 80 18.61 2.99 -1.25
CA ASP A 80 17.79 2.28 -0.26
C ASP A 80 17.99 2.82 1.16
N ILE A 81 16.91 3.32 1.75
CA ILE A 81 16.91 3.87 3.11
C ILE A 81 17.24 2.79 4.15
N GLY A 82 16.85 1.54 3.90
CA GLY A 82 17.12 0.42 4.78
C GLY A 82 18.60 0.15 4.94
N VAL A 83 19.38 0.24 3.86
CA VAL A 83 20.85 0.14 3.92
C VAL A 83 21.44 1.32 4.68
N ARG A 84 20.98 2.54 4.39
CA ARG A 84 21.51 3.76 4.99
C ARG A 84 21.20 3.91 6.48
N ALA A 85 20.01 3.46 6.92
CA ALA A 85 19.57 3.51 8.31
C ALA A 85 19.97 2.26 9.13
N PHE A 86 20.48 1.20 8.49
CA PHE A 86 20.73 -0.11 9.11
C PHE A 86 21.49 -0.02 10.43
N ARG A 87 22.65 0.64 10.41
CA ARG A 87 23.51 0.77 11.59
C ARG A 87 22.84 1.59 12.70
N GLY A 88 22.08 2.62 12.33
CA GLY A 88 21.33 3.45 13.28
C GLY A 88 20.22 2.64 13.95
N CYS A 89 19.38 1.95 13.17
CA CYS A 89 18.32 1.09 13.67
C CYS A 89 18.86 -0.02 14.58
N TYR A 90 19.95 -0.69 14.16
CA TYR A 90 20.60 -1.71 15.00
C TYR A 90 21.04 -1.15 16.36
N ARG A 91 21.67 0.03 16.39
CA ARG A 91 22.14 0.65 17.65
C ARG A 91 20.98 1.01 18.58
N VAL A 92 19.90 1.57 18.05
CA VAL A 92 18.69 1.89 18.82
C VAL A 92 18.09 0.62 19.42
N LEU A 93 17.88 -0.40 18.59
CA LEU A 93 17.33 -1.69 19.03
C LEU A 93 18.22 -2.39 20.05
N ALA A 94 19.55 -2.38 19.85
CA ALA A 94 20.51 -2.97 20.78
C ALA A 94 20.49 -2.26 22.14
N ASP A 95 20.30 -0.95 22.17
CA ASP A 95 20.15 -0.20 23.41
C ASP A 95 18.83 -0.54 24.11
N MET A 96 17.71 -0.59 23.38
CA MET A 96 16.41 -1.01 23.90
C MET A 96 16.47 -2.44 24.47
N ALA A 97 17.07 -3.37 23.74
CA ALA A 97 17.23 -4.75 24.18
C ALA A 97 18.08 -4.89 25.46
N ARG A 98 19.21 -4.19 25.53
CA ARG A 98 20.07 -4.17 26.73
C ARG A 98 19.36 -3.64 27.97
N ARG A 99 18.48 -2.66 27.81
CA ARG A 99 17.66 -2.10 28.91
C ARG A 99 16.41 -2.91 29.23
N GLY A 100 16.19 -4.04 28.54
CA GLY A 100 14.94 -4.79 28.64
C GLY A 100 13.72 -3.95 28.28
N ALA A 101 13.83 -3.01 27.35
CA ALA A 101 12.78 -2.08 26.96
C ALA A 101 12.03 -2.49 25.67
N VAL A 102 12.19 -3.74 25.23
CA VAL A 102 11.52 -4.30 24.05
C VAL A 102 11.24 -5.78 24.31
N ASP A 103 10.01 -6.21 23.98
CA ASP A 103 9.58 -7.59 24.13
C ASP A 103 9.47 -8.32 22.78
N PHE A 104 9.31 -7.56 21.69
CA PHE A 104 9.28 -8.08 20.31
C PHE A 104 9.78 -7.01 19.31
N VAL A 105 10.48 -7.46 18.26
CA VAL A 105 10.90 -6.60 17.13
C VAL A 105 10.14 -7.01 15.88
N LEU A 106 9.37 -6.10 15.26
CA LEU A 106 8.73 -6.32 13.97
C LEU A 106 9.36 -5.39 12.92
N VAL A 107 9.95 -5.97 11.88
CA VAL A 107 10.56 -5.22 10.78
C VAL A 107 9.61 -5.22 9.60
N THR A 108 9.15 -4.04 9.16
CA THR A 108 8.33 -3.91 7.97
C THR A 108 9.20 -3.68 6.73
N ILE A 109 8.93 -4.42 5.67
CA ILE A 109 9.54 -4.20 4.36
C ILE A 109 8.48 -3.59 3.43
N PRO A 110 8.82 -2.61 2.58
CA PRO A 110 9.79 -2.72 1.48
C PRO A 110 11.19 -2.14 1.73
N SER A 111 11.53 -1.63 2.90
CA SER A 111 12.94 -1.36 3.21
C SER A 111 13.66 -2.69 3.50
N ASN A 112 13.76 -3.52 2.47
CA ASN A 112 14.11 -4.93 2.55
C ASN A 112 15.44 -5.18 3.28
N PHE A 113 16.41 -4.30 3.10
CA PHE A 113 17.73 -4.43 3.73
C PHE A 113 17.74 -4.09 5.22
N LEU A 114 16.60 -3.71 5.81
CA LEU A 114 16.43 -3.67 7.28
C LEU A 114 16.07 -5.04 7.88
N ALA A 115 15.52 -5.97 7.10
CA ALA A 115 15.08 -7.28 7.62
C ALA A 115 16.16 -8.03 8.44
N PRO A 116 17.45 -8.03 8.04
CA PRO A 116 18.53 -8.65 8.83
C PRO A 116 18.67 -8.12 10.26
N VAL A 117 18.22 -6.90 10.55
CA VAL A 117 18.35 -6.28 11.89
C VAL A 117 17.60 -7.10 12.94
N GLY A 118 16.41 -7.60 12.63
CA GLY A 118 15.60 -8.42 13.55
C GLY A 118 16.38 -9.64 14.04
N ARG A 119 16.95 -10.40 13.09
CA ARG A 119 17.75 -11.59 13.42
C ARG A 119 19.02 -11.27 14.22
N LEU A 120 19.72 -10.17 13.88
CA LEU A 120 20.90 -9.77 14.63
C LEU A 120 20.59 -9.44 16.10
N ILE A 121 19.48 -8.77 16.37
CA ILE A 121 19.00 -8.47 17.72
C ILE A 121 18.61 -9.76 18.43
N HIS A 122 17.87 -10.66 17.76
CA HIS A 122 17.52 -11.96 18.31
C HIS A 122 18.76 -12.76 18.71
N ARG A 123 19.72 -12.92 17.82
CA ARG A 123 20.94 -13.70 18.10
C ARG A 123 21.80 -13.11 19.22
N ARG A 124 21.77 -11.80 19.41
CA ARG A 124 22.63 -11.13 20.41
C ARG A 124 21.96 -10.98 21.76
N TYR A 125 20.65 -10.79 21.79
CA TYR A 125 19.90 -10.42 23.00
C TYR A 125 18.71 -11.33 23.31
N GLY A 126 18.41 -12.32 22.49
CA GLY A 126 17.30 -13.25 22.67
C GLY A 126 15.91 -12.67 22.41
N VAL A 127 15.78 -11.41 21.97
CA VAL A 127 14.48 -10.79 21.71
C VAL A 127 13.85 -11.45 20.50
N PRO A 128 12.60 -11.98 20.58
CA PRO A 128 11.90 -12.55 19.43
C PRO A 128 11.61 -11.47 18.38
N PHE A 129 11.57 -11.88 17.10
CA PHE A 129 11.33 -10.95 16.01
C PHE A 129 10.43 -11.52 14.92
N GLY A 130 9.87 -10.61 14.12
CA GLY A 130 9.12 -10.92 12.92
C GLY A 130 9.46 -10.00 11.75
N ILE A 131 9.03 -10.41 10.55
CA ILE A 131 9.16 -9.63 9.31
C ILE A 131 7.80 -9.53 8.66
N ASP A 132 7.40 -8.30 8.29
CA ASP A 132 6.16 -8.01 7.58
C ASP A 132 6.42 -7.73 6.10
N TYR A 133 5.84 -8.55 5.24
CA TYR A 133 5.96 -8.49 3.78
C TYR A 133 4.83 -7.64 3.19
N GLN A 134 5.12 -6.38 2.86
CA GLN A 134 4.20 -5.53 2.10
C GLN A 134 4.37 -5.74 0.59
N ASP A 135 5.54 -6.21 0.18
CA ASP A 135 5.89 -6.68 -1.17
C ASP A 135 6.80 -7.90 -1.06
N PRO A 136 6.81 -8.81 -2.06
CA PRO A 136 7.78 -9.88 -2.11
C PRO A 136 9.21 -9.33 -2.18
N TRP A 137 10.09 -9.72 -1.24
CA TRP A 137 11.48 -9.25 -1.23
C TRP A 137 12.27 -9.76 -2.45
N VAL A 138 12.19 -11.08 -2.70
CA VAL A 138 12.80 -11.68 -3.89
C VAL A 138 11.81 -11.59 -5.05
N ASN A 139 11.91 -10.53 -5.84
CA ASN A 139 11.06 -10.29 -6.99
C ASN A 139 11.89 -10.08 -8.28
N ARG A 140 11.37 -10.55 -9.40
CA ARG A 140 11.99 -10.40 -10.72
C ARG A 140 11.50 -9.09 -11.37
N TRP A 141 12.13 -7.98 -11.01
CA TRP A 141 11.88 -6.70 -11.68
C TRP A 141 12.46 -6.70 -13.10
N PRO A 142 11.92 -5.86 -14.00
CA PRO A 142 12.50 -5.66 -15.32
C PRO A 142 14.00 -5.33 -15.23
N GLY A 143 14.82 -5.98 -16.05
CA GLY A 143 16.27 -5.82 -16.07
C GLY A 143 17.04 -6.78 -15.16
N VAL A 144 16.38 -7.69 -14.46
CA VAL A 144 17.04 -8.75 -13.66
C VAL A 144 17.86 -9.68 -14.55
N GLU A 145 17.49 -9.85 -15.80
CA GLU A 145 18.19 -10.69 -16.79
C GLU A 145 19.52 -10.08 -17.26
N VAL A 146 19.72 -8.76 -17.02
CA VAL A 146 20.94 -8.06 -17.45
C VAL A 146 22.00 -8.19 -16.35
N PRO A 147 23.09 -8.93 -16.54
CA PRO A 147 24.14 -9.08 -15.54
C PRO A 147 24.73 -7.72 -15.12
N LEU A 148 25.01 -7.58 -13.81
CA LEU A 148 25.56 -6.37 -13.20
C LEU A 148 24.64 -5.14 -13.24
N SER A 149 23.43 -5.26 -13.79
CA SER A 149 22.43 -4.21 -13.63
C SER A 149 22.04 -4.03 -12.14
N ARG A 150 21.53 -2.85 -11.79
CA ARG A 150 21.02 -2.61 -10.42
C ARG A 150 19.96 -3.63 -10.01
N ALA A 151 19.07 -3.99 -10.93
CA ALA A 151 18.03 -5.01 -10.70
C ALA A 151 18.64 -6.39 -10.44
N TRP A 152 19.63 -6.79 -11.24
CA TRP A 152 20.35 -8.06 -11.06
C TRP A 152 21.07 -8.14 -9.71
N VAL A 153 21.83 -7.09 -9.36
CA VAL A 153 22.55 -7.02 -8.07
C VAL A 153 21.56 -7.08 -6.90
N SER A 154 20.50 -6.29 -6.95
CA SER A 154 19.46 -6.27 -5.91
C SER A 154 18.81 -7.64 -5.73
N TYR A 155 18.45 -8.31 -6.83
CA TYR A 155 17.88 -9.65 -6.82
C TYR A 155 18.83 -10.70 -6.23
N ARG A 156 20.11 -10.67 -6.62
CA ARG A 156 21.12 -11.58 -6.07
C ARG A 156 21.34 -11.39 -4.58
N LEU A 157 21.39 -10.13 -4.14
CA LEU A 157 21.49 -9.79 -2.72
C LEU A 157 20.23 -10.23 -1.94
N ALA A 158 19.04 -9.99 -2.49
CA ALA A 158 17.79 -10.43 -1.89
C ALA A 158 17.77 -11.95 -1.70
N ARG A 159 18.13 -12.72 -2.75
CA ARG A 159 18.21 -14.18 -2.67
C ARG A 159 19.23 -14.72 -1.66
N ALA A 160 20.29 -13.98 -1.39
CA ALA A 160 21.29 -14.36 -0.39
C ALA A 160 20.87 -13.96 1.03
N LEU A 161 20.26 -12.78 1.19
CA LEU A 161 19.94 -12.23 2.51
C LEU A 161 18.59 -12.69 3.06
N GLU A 162 17.59 -12.95 2.20
CA GLU A 162 16.26 -13.37 2.65
C GLU A 162 16.32 -14.66 3.49
N PRO A 163 16.94 -15.78 3.03
CA PRO A 163 17.00 -17.02 3.81
C PRO A 163 17.72 -16.81 5.15
N TRP A 164 18.79 -16.00 5.15
CA TRP A 164 19.49 -15.68 6.38
C TRP A 164 18.60 -14.86 7.32
N SER A 165 17.85 -13.89 6.84
CA SER A 165 17.04 -12.99 7.66
C SER A 165 15.84 -13.67 8.29
N VAL A 166 15.16 -14.60 7.57
CA VAL A 166 13.91 -15.24 8.03
C VAL A 166 14.14 -16.45 8.92
N ARG A 167 15.32 -17.03 8.91
CA ARG A 167 15.62 -18.36 9.50
C ARG A 167 15.17 -18.55 10.96
N ASP A 168 15.34 -17.54 11.79
CA ASP A 168 15.03 -17.62 13.23
C ASP A 168 13.82 -16.71 13.57
N ALA A 169 13.04 -16.29 12.55
CA ALA A 169 11.87 -15.44 12.78
C ALA A 169 10.77 -16.21 13.54
N SER A 170 10.21 -15.56 14.54
CA SER A 170 9.05 -16.08 15.30
C SER A 170 7.72 -15.74 14.62
N LEU A 171 7.72 -14.73 13.74
CA LEU A 171 6.53 -14.24 13.05
C LEU A 171 6.88 -13.81 11.63
N ILE A 172 6.08 -14.25 10.66
CA ILE A 172 6.05 -13.74 9.30
C ILE A 172 4.66 -13.21 9.03
N THR A 173 4.55 -11.96 8.62
CA THR A 173 3.27 -11.39 8.20
C THR A 173 3.34 -10.89 6.76
N GLY A 174 2.18 -10.71 6.13
CA GLY A 174 2.08 -10.15 4.80
C GLY A 174 0.70 -9.56 4.52
N MET A 175 0.58 -8.78 3.45
CA MET A 175 -0.69 -8.12 3.08
C MET A 175 -1.72 -9.11 2.52
N ALA A 176 -1.26 -10.19 1.90
CA ALA A 176 -2.06 -11.30 1.39
C ALA A 176 -1.19 -12.57 1.31
N PRO A 177 -1.78 -13.78 1.20
CA PRO A 177 -1.03 -15.03 1.12
C PRO A 177 0.04 -15.06 0.02
N GLY A 178 -0.27 -14.51 -1.16
CA GLY A 178 0.66 -14.46 -2.29
C GLY A 178 1.95 -13.66 -2.03
N TYR A 179 1.95 -12.73 -1.06
CA TYR A 179 3.13 -11.93 -0.72
C TYR A 179 4.20 -12.73 0.05
N VAL A 180 3.79 -13.75 0.77
CA VAL A 180 4.69 -14.60 1.59
C VAL A 180 4.94 -15.97 0.95
N ALA A 181 4.10 -16.42 0.03
CA ALA A 181 4.15 -17.74 -0.58
C ALA A 181 5.54 -18.09 -1.15
N GLY A 182 6.08 -17.22 -2.02
CA GLY A 182 7.39 -17.47 -2.63
C GLY A 182 8.55 -17.46 -1.62
N MET A 183 8.43 -16.72 -0.50
CA MET A 183 9.41 -16.77 0.59
C MET A 183 9.33 -18.12 1.31
N LEU A 184 8.12 -18.61 1.63
CA LEU A 184 7.90 -19.89 2.30
C LEU A 184 8.36 -21.07 1.42
N GLU A 185 8.12 -21.02 0.11
CA GLU A 185 8.64 -22.03 -0.84
C GLU A 185 10.17 -22.13 -0.83
N ARG A 186 10.84 -20.97 -0.70
CA ARG A 186 12.31 -20.93 -0.64
C ARG A 186 12.89 -21.30 0.72
N ASN A 187 12.08 -21.19 1.79
CA ASN A 187 12.48 -21.40 3.19
C ASN A 187 11.41 -22.21 3.92
N PRO A 188 11.18 -23.48 3.57
CA PRO A 188 10.08 -24.27 4.12
C PRO A 188 10.17 -24.46 5.63
N GLU A 189 11.38 -24.48 6.19
CA GLU A 189 11.60 -24.58 7.64
C GLU A 189 11.02 -23.40 8.44
N VAL A 190 10.79 -22.26 7.80
CA VAL A 190 10.17 -21.08 8.44
C VAL A 190 8.69 -21.33 8.68
N ALA A 191 8.00 -22.00 7.74
CA ALA A 191 6.58 -22.34 7.90
C ALA A 191 6.29 -23.25 9.09
N GLU A 192 7.25 -24.10 9.48
CA GLU A 192 7.13 -25.01 10.61
C GLU A 192 7.32 -24.31 11.97
N LYS A 193 8.18 -23.29 12.00
CA LYS A 193 8.64 -22.64 13.26
C LYS A 193 7.94 -21.33 13.54
N ALA A 194 7.79 -20.49 12.51
CA ALA A 194 7.19 -19.19 12.67
C ALA A 194 5.65 -19.25 12.69
N VAL A 195 5.04 -18.28 13.34
CA VAL A 195 3.64 -17.94 13.10
C VAL A 195 3.57 -17.23 11.75
N VAL A 196 2.77 -17.75 10.82
CA VAL A 196 2.52 -17.10 9.53
C VAL A 196 1.10 -16.55 9.54
N ALA A 197 0.96 -15.24 9.33
CA ALA A 197 -0.34 -14.58 9.30
C ALA A 197 -0.40 -13.55 8.19
N THR A 198 -1.55 -13.43 7.55
CA THR A 198 -1.78 -12.40 6.53
C THR A 198 -2.93 -11.51 6.93
N MET A 199 -2.78 -10.22 6.68
CA MET A 199 -3.78 -9.21 6.99
C MET A 199 -3.66 -8.05 6.03
N PRO A 200 -4.79 -7.46 5.57
CA PRO A 200 -4.77 -6.35 4.64
C PRO A 200 -4.06 -5.13 5.25
N MET A 201 -3.68 -4.17 4.42
CA MET A 201 -3.16 -2.90 4.92
C MET A 201 -4.20 -2.20 5.79
N GLY A 202 -5.43 -2.22 5.36
CA GLY A 202 -6.52 -1.50 5.97
C GLY A 202 -6.44 0.01 5.73
N ILE A 203 -7.41 0.70 6.29
CA ILE A 203 -7.45 2.17 6.40
C ILE A 203 -8.18 2.54 7.67
N ALA A 204 -7.84 3.69 8.26
CA ALA A 204 -8.53 4.27 9.39
C ALA A 204 -9.66 5.20 8.89
N ALA A 205 -10.84 5.10 9.50
CA ALA A 205 -11.94 6.03 9.21
C ALA A 205 -11.57 7.46 9.61
N GLU A 206 -10.75 7.61 10.63
CA GLU A 206 -10.21 8.87 11.15
C GLU A 206 -9.41 9.65 10.12
N ASP A 207 -8.86 8.98 9.09
CA ASP A 207 -8.18 9.64 7.98
C ASP A 207 -9.18 10.53 7.21
N TYR A 208 -10.42 10.04 6.99
CA TYR A 208 -11.48 10.84 6.39
C TYR A 208 -12.10 11.85 7.35
N ASP A 209 -12.02 11.64 8.68
CA ASP A 209 -12.40 12.66 9.66
C ASP A 209 -11.48 13.88 9.54
N LEU A 210 -10.19 13.66 9.28
CA LEU A 210 -9.27 14.76 9.02
C LEU A 210 -9.64 15.49 7.72
N VAL A 211 -9.95 14.77 6.64
CA VAL A 211 -10.40 15.37 5.36
C VAL A 211 -11.60 16.28 5.60
N ARG A 212 -12.62 15.80 6.33
CA ARG A 212 -13.82 16.57 6.65
C ARG A 212 -13.52 17.82 7.49
N ARG A 213 -12.61 17.71 8.45
CA ARG A 213 -12.22 18.86 9.31
C ARG A 213 -11.47 19.93 8.55
N LEU A 214 -10.59 19.53 7.61
CA LEU A 214 -9.81 20.48 6.80
C LEU A 214 -10.68 21.17 5.75
N ASP A 215 -11.72 20.51 5.27
CA ASP A 215 -12.72 21.01 4.32
C ASP A 215 -12.11 21.76 3.11
N ARG A 216 -11.03 21.25 2.57
CA ARG A 216 -10.32 21.85 1.43
C ARG A 216 -11.10 21.63 0.13
N PRO A 217 -11.16 22.60 -0.80
CA PRO A 217 -11.63 22.33 -2.15
C PRO A 217 -10.65 21.39 -2.87
N PRO A 218 -11.13 20.46 -3.70
CA PRO A 218 -10.24 19.72 -4.59
C PRO A 218 -9.68 20.68 -5.64
N PHE A 219 -8.42 20.48 -6.04
CA PHE A 219 -7.77 21.39 -6.99
C PHE A 219 -7.74 20.86 -8.44
N LEU A 220 -8.23 19.64 -8.67
CA LEU A 220 -8.25 19.01 -9.99
C LEU A 220 -9.60 19.16 -10.72
N PHE A 221 -10.65 19.44 -9.98
CA PHE A 221 -12.00 19.63 -10.53
C PHE A 221 -12.86 20.46 -9.58
N GLU A 222 -13.96 20.99 -10.08
CA GLU A 222 -14.95 21.72 -9.28
C GLU A 222 -16.19 20.85 -9.07
N PRO A 223 -16.48 20.41 -7.83
CA PRO A 223 -17.65 19.59 -7.55
C PRO A 223 -18.95 20.34 -7.92
N GLY A 224 -19.84 19.65 -8.63
CA GLY A 224 -21.15 20.22 -8.99
C GLY A 224 -21.13 21.10 -10.27
N ASP A 225 -20.07 21.06 -11.06
CA ASP A 225 -19.97 21.78 -12.34
C ASP A 225 -20.84 21.17 -13.48
N GLY A 226 -21.61 20.15 -13.17
CA GLY A 226 -22.48 19.44 -14.12
C GLY A 226 -21.84 18.21 -14.75
N HIS A 227 -20.60 17.89 -14.43
CA HIS A 227 -19.92 16.68 -14.85
C HIS A 227 -19.90 15.62 -13.75
N PHE A 228 -19.80 14.35 -14.16
CA PHE A 228 -19.52 13.24 -13.27
C PHE A 228 -18.00 13.04 -13.18
N HIS A 229 -17.44 13.34 -12.02
CA HIS A 229 -16.01 13.20 -11.76
C HIS A 229 -15.68 11.81 -11.25
N LEU A 230 -15.02 11.01 -12.08
CA LEU A 230 -14.49 9.70 -11.75
C LEU A 230 -12.98 9.81 -11.50
N ILE A 231 -12.50 9.44 -10.31
CA ILE A 231 -11.10 9.65 -9.94
C ILE A 231 -10.33 8.34 -9.67
N TYR A 232 -9.14 8.24 -10.25
CA TYR A 232 -8.12 7.25 -9.95
C TYR A 232 -6.95 7.92 -9.23
N ALA A 233 -6.61 7.48 -8.01
CA ALA A 233 -5.48 8.02 -7.26
C ALA A 233 -4.44 6.94 -6.98
N GLY A 234 -3.19 7.14 -7.48
CA GLY A 234 -2.05 6.29 -7.21
C GLY A 234 -1.25 5.84 -8.43
N ALA A 235 -0.05 5.31 -8.19
CA ALA A 235 0.85 4.86 -9.24
C ALA A 235 0.24 3.76 -10.12
N LEU A 236 0.55 3.83 -11.41
CA LEU A 236 0.23 2.79 -12.39
C LEU A 236 1.42 1.83 -12.48
N LEU A 237 1.22 0.61 -11.99
CA LEU A 237 2.21 -0.45 -12.10
C LEU A 237 2.30 -0.99 -13.53
N PRO A 238 3.45 -1.53 -13.96
CA PRO A 238 3.61 -2.07 -15.32
C PRO A 238 2.54 -3.10 -15.71
N ALA A 239 2.21 -4.05 -14.83
CA ALA A 239 1.17 -5.06 -15.08
C ALA A 239 -0.27 -4.49 -15.06
N GLY A 240 -0.47 -3.27 -14.57
CA GLY A 240 -1.76 -2.54 -14.60
C GLY A 240 -1.98 -1.76 -15.89
N ILE A 241 -0.96 -1.53 -16.70
CA ILE A 241 -1.07 -0.73 -17.95
C ILE A 241 -2.04 -1.36 -18.95
N VAL A 242 -2.04 -2.67 -19.08
CA VAL A 242 -2.96 -3.38 -19.98
C VAL A 242 -4.43 -3.25 -19.53
N VAL A 243 -4.66 -3.18 -18.22
CA VAL A 243 -6.00 -2.93 -17.65
C VAL A 243 -6.44 -1.49 -17.91
N LEU A 244 -5.50 -0.53 -17.77
CA LEU A 244 -5.73 0.86 -18.17
C LEU A 244 -6.09 0.95 -19.67
N ASP A 245 -5.32 0.30 -20.55
CA ASP A 245 -5.58 0.33 -21.99
C ASP A 245 -6.98 -0.23 -22.32
N ALA A 246 -7.42 -1.30 -21.65
CA ALA A 246 -8.77 -1.85 -21.80
C ALA A 246 -9.86 -0.88 -21.30
N PHE A 247 -9.61 -0.19 -20.17
CA PHE A 247 -10.53 0.83 -19.67
C PHE A 247 -10.66 2.00 -20.63
N LEU A 248 -9.55 2.55 -21.12
CA LEU A 248 -9.55 3.67 -22.08
C LEU A 248 -10.21 3.29 -23.42
N ALA A 249 -9.99 2.06 -23.90
CA ALA A 249 -10.70 1.55 -25.08
C ALA A 249 -12.23 1.52 -24.87
N GLY A 250 -12.66 1.14 -23.66
CA GLY A 250 -14.08 1.19 -23.29
C GLY A 250 -14.64 2.61 -23.25
N LEU A 251 -13.86 3.60 -22.79
CA LEU A 251 -14.28 5.01 -22.85
C LEU A 251 -14.40 5.52 -24.29
N ALA A 252 -13.49 5.12 -25.17
CA ALA A 252 -13.57 5.46 -26.59
C ALA A 252 -14.81 4.86 -27.25
N GLU A 253 -15.13 3.61 -26.94
CA GLU A 253 -16.35 2.93 -27.38
C GLU A 253 -17.61 3.63 -26.86
N LEU A 254 -17.61 4.02 -25.57
CA LEU A 254 -18.71 4.79 -24.97
C LEU A 254 -18.89 6.12 -25.71
N LYS A 255 -17.81 6.86 -25.94
CA LYS A 255 -17.87 8.15 -26.64
C LYS A 255 -18.39 8.02 -28.06
N ALA A 256 -18.00 6.95 -28.78
CA ALA A 256 -18.44 6.71 -30.14
C ALA A 256 -19.94 6.43 -30.24
N HIS A 257 -20.51 5.67 -29.27
CA HIS A 257 -21.89 5.19 -29.32
C HIS A 257 -22.86 6.02 -28.45
N ARG A 258 -22.35 6.66 -27.39
CA ARG A 258 -23.11 7.47 -26.45
C ARG A 258 -22.38 8.78 -26.13
N PRO A 259 -22.22 9.68 -27.13
CA PRO A 259 -21.52 10.96 -26.93
C PRO A 259 -22.24 11.85 -25.89
N ASP A 260 -23.55 11.71 -25.76
CA ASP A 260 -24.38 12.37 -24.75
C ASP A 260 -23.97 12.00 -23.31
N VAL A 261 -23.66 10.73 -23.06
CA VAL A 261 -23.18 10.23 -21.76
C VAL A 261 -21.72 10.61 -21.56
N ALA A 262 -20.89 10.37 -22.57
CA ALA A 262 -19.45 10.63 -22.47
C ALA A 262 -19.14 12.12 -22.21
N SER A 263 -19.94 13.05 -22.76
CA SER A 263 -19.73 14.49 -22.54
C SER A 263 -19.92 14.93 -21.08
N ARG A 264 -20.68 14.16 -20.29
CA ARG A 264 -20.89 14.39 -18.86
C ARG A 264 -19.79 13.82 -17.99
N LEU A 265 -18.93 12.94 -18.51
CA LEU A 265 -17.88 12.26 -17.74
C LEU A 265 -16.58 13.05 -17.78
N ARG A 266 -15.91 13.10 -16.63
CA ARG A 266 -14.51 13.55 -16.49
C ARG A 266 -13.76 12.51 -15.66
N VAL A 267 -12.72 11.93 -16.23
CA VAL A 267 -11.89 10.92 -15.56
C VAL A 267 -10.54 11.51 -15.20
N HIS A 268 -10.25 11.59 -13.92
CA HIS A 268 -9.02 12.18 -13.40
C HIS A 268 -8.07 11.11 -12.92
N PHE A 269 -6.87 11.07 -13.47
CA PHE A 269 -5.79 10.19 -13.03
C PHE A 269 -4.73 10.98 -12.27
N VAL A 270 -4.48 10.59 -11.00
CA VAL A 270 -3.60 11.34 -10.09
C VAL A 270 -2.49 10.45 -9.57
N GLY A 271 -1.25 10.95 -9.58
CA GLY A 271 -0.09 10.24 -9.01
C GLY A 271 0.32 9.02 -9.83
N THR A 272 0.10 9.04 -11.14
CA THR A 272 0.32 7.90 -12.04
C THR A 272 1.79 7.60 -12.31
N GLY A 273 2.68 8.55 -12.06
CA GLY A 273 4.12 8.42 -12.27
C GLY A 273 4.76 7.41 -11.33
N SER A 274 5.85 6.78 -11.79
CA SER A 274 6.65 5.84 -10.99
C SER A 274 7.65 6.53 -10.08
N SER A 275 7.98 7.78 -10.37
CA SER A 275 8.88 8.62 -9.58
C SER A 275 8.24 9.99 -9.36
N PRO A 276 8.43 10.62 -8.19
CA PRO A 276 7.90 11.95 -7.91
C PRO A 276 8.33 13.03 -8.91
N ASP A 277 9.50 12.87 -9.51
CA ASP A 277 10.12 13.86 -10.41
C ASP A 277 10.30 13.32 -11.85
N ASP A 278 9.47 12.34 -12.28
CA ASP A 278 9.54 11.83 -13.66
C ASP A 278 9.01 12.90 -14.64
N PRO A 279 9.88 13.55 -15.42
CA PRO A 279 9.46 14.59 -16.38
C PRO A 279 8.61 14.03 -17.52
N ASN A 280 8.67 12.73 -17.77
CA ASN A 280 7.89 12.01 -18.76
C ASN A 280 6.75 11.19 -18.11
N GLY A 281 6.30 11.61 -16.93
CA GLY A 281 5.40 10.84 -16.07
C GLY A 281 4.01 10.60 -16.64
N HIS A 282 3.62 11.28 -17.72
CA HIS A 282 2.32 11.05 -18.36
C HIS A 282 2.23 9.66 -18.99
N ARG A 283 1.41 8.81 -18.39
CA ARG A 283 1.17 7.43 -18.84
C ARG A 283 -0.22 7.24 -19.44
N VAL A 284 -1.17 8.04 -19.00
CA VAL A 284 -2.58 7.98 -19.41
C VAL A 284 -2.85 8.93 -20.58
N LEU A 285 -2.52 10.20 -20.44
CA LEU A 285 -2.87 11.24 -21.41
C LEU A 285 -2.37 10.94 -22.84
N PRO A 286 -1.15 10.42 -23.09
CA PRO A 286 -0.73 10.03 -24.43
C PRO A 286 -1.57 8.89 -25.03
N ARG A 287 -2.13 8.02 -24.19
CA ARG A 287 -3.04 6.94 -24.60
C ARG A 287 -4.42 7.48 -24.93
N ALA A 288 -4.95 8.35 -24.07
CA ALA A 288 -6.23 9.02 -24.27
C ALA A 288 -6.25 9.82 -25.59
N LYS A 289 -5.16 10.57 -25.89
CA LYS A 289 -5.02 11.31 -27.14
C LYS A 289 -5.07 10.40 -28.38
N ARG A 290 -4.39 9.24 -28.35
CA ARG A 290 -4.46 8.29 -29.47
C ARG A 290 -5.86 7.72 -29.71
N LEU A 291 -6.69 7.67 -28.68
CA LEU A 291 -8.07 7.19 -28.74
C LEU A 291 -9.10 8.31 -28.95
N GLY A 292 -8.67 9.58 -29.01
CA GLY A 292 -9.54 10.74 -29.19
C GLY A 292 -10.49 10.99 -28.01
N ILE A 293 -10.04 10.69 -26.79
CA ILE A 293 -10.81 10.86 -25.53
C ILE A 293 -10.12 11.78 -24.52
N ASP A 294 -9.14 12.57 -24.95
CA ASP A 294 -8.41 13.52 -24.11
C ASP A 294 -9.22 14.75 -23.70
N ASP A 295 -10.42 14.89 -24.19
CA ASP A 295 -11.42 15.86 -23.74
C ASP A 295 -12.21 15.40 -22.48
N ILE A 296 -12.17 14.10 -22.18
CA ILE A 296 -12.85 13.52 -21.01
C ILE A 296 -11.88 12.86 -20.02
N VAL A 297 -10.59 12.82 -20.33
CA VAL A 297 -9.56 12.18 -19.51
C VAL A 297 -8.43 13.15 -19.19
N ASP A 298 -8.20 13.40 -17.92
CA ASP A 298 -7.11 14.23 -17.41
C ASP A 298 -6.09 13.40 -16.65
N GLU A 299 -4.82 13.83 -16.65
CA GLU A 299 -3.76 13.20 -15.91
C GLU A 299 -2.89 14.20 -15.15
N HIS A 300 -2.79 14.03 -13.85
CA HIS A 300 -1.83 14.68 -12.98
C HIS A 300 -0.79 13.64 -12.52
N PRO A 301 0.35 13.51 -13.23
CA PRO A 301 1.29 12.41 -13.02
C PRO A 301 2.04 12.49 -11.67
N HIS A 302 2.18 13.70 -11.12
CA HIS A 302 2.91 13.91 -9.88
C HIS A 302 2.13 13.39 -8.67
N ARG A 303 2.86 12.89 -7.68
CA ARG A 303 2.27 12.49 -6.42
C ARG A 303 1.79 13.72 -5.64
N ILE A 304 0.58 13.65 -5.14
CA ILE A 304 -0.01 14.66 -4.24
C ILE A 304 0.04 14.18 -2.79
N GLY A 305 -0.26 15.05 -1.84
CA GLY A 305 -0.38 14.71 -0.43
C GLY A 305 -1.42 13.62 -0.19
N TYR A 306 -1.21 12.80 0.84
CA TYR A 306 -2.13 11.69 1.16
C TYR A 306 -3.52 12.21 1.50
N VAL A 307 -3.60 13.25 2.33
CA VAL A 307 -4.88 13.88 2.73
C VAL A 307 -5.56 14.52 1.53
N ASP A 308 -4.80 15.16 0.63
CA ASP A 308 -5.35 15.72 -0.61
C ASP A 308 -5.88 14.61 -1.54
N ALA A 309 -5.19 13.47 -1.63
CA ALA A 309 -5.69 12.33 -2.40
C ALA A 309 -7.04 11.83 -1.84
N LEU A 310 -7.14 11.65 -0.52
CA LEU A 310 -8.40 11.28 0.13
C LEU A 310 -9.49 12.33 -0.08
N ASN A 311 -9.14 13.62 -0.04
CA ASN A 311 -10.07 14.70 -0.28
C ASN A 311 -10.64 14.66 -1.70
N HIS A 312 -9.81 14.41 -2.72
CA HIS A 312 -10.29 14.25 -4.10
C HIS A 312 -11.22 13.03 -4.24
N LEU A 313 -10.89 11.89 -3.57
CA LEU A 313 -11.79 10.73 -3.54
C LEU A 313 -13.13 11.06 -2.88
N TRP A 314 -13.10 11.82 -1.76
CA TRP A 314 -14.30 12.23 -1.03
C TRP A 314 -15.20 13.19 -1.82
N ARG A 315 -14.60 14.09 -2.60
CA ARG A 315 -15.31 15.14 -3.35
C ARG A 315 -15.75 14.71 -4.74
N SER A 316 -15.23 13.61 -5.28
CA SER A 316 -15.62 13.07 -6.59
C SER A 316 -17.02 12.45 -6.56
N ASP A 317 -17.59 12.14 -7.72
CA ASP A 317 -18.86 11.44 -7.84
C ASP A 317 -18.66 9.92 -7.86
N GLY A 318 -17.47 9.45 -8.23
CA GLY A 318 -17.11 8.03 -8.21
C GLY A 318 -15.60 7.80 -8.13
N VAL A 319 -15.21 6.61 -7.69
CA VAL A 319 -13.79 6.22 -7.56
C VAL A 319 -13.47 5.08 -8.51
N LEU A 320 -12.42 5.26 -9.31
CA LEU A 320 -11.89 4.25 -10.22
C LEU A 320 -10.78 3.43 -9.53
N VAL A 321 -10.90 2.12 -9.56
CA VAL A 321 -9.87 1.18 -9.10
C VAL A 321 -9.45 0.28 -10.25
N LEU A 322 -8.22 0.43 -10.73
CA LEU A 322 -7.62 -0.46 -11.72
C LEU A 322 -6.61 -1.37 -11.02
N GLY A 323 -6.79 -2.67 -11.20
CA GLY A 323 -5.89 -3.71 -10.74
C GLY A 323 -4.75 -4.01 -11.72
N SER A 324 -4.33 -5.26 -11.73
CA SER A 324 -3.33 -5.80 -12.66
C SER A 324 -3.75 -7.18 -13.15
N THR A 325 -3.00 -7.74 -14.08
CA THR A 325 -3.20 -9.12 -14.55
C THR A 325 -2.61 -10.18 -13.60
N GLU A 326 -2.04 -9.75 -12.46
CA GLU A 326 -1.47 -10.63 -11.45
C GLU A 326 -2.55 -11.04 -10.43
N ALA A 327 -2.79 -12.34 -10.29
CA ALA A 327 -3.85 -12.89 -9.43
C ALA A 327 -3.74 -12.48 -7.96
N HIS A 328 -2.51 -12.39 -7.44
CA HIS A 328 -2.27 -12.04 -6.03
C HIS A 328 -2.35 -10.54 -5.74
N TYR A 329 -2.43 -9.70 -6.76
CA TYR A 329 -2.38 -8.25 -6.57
C TYR A 329 -3.71 -7.71 -6.04
N THR A 330 -3.66 -7.16 -4.84
CA THR A 330 -4.77 -6.39 -4.25
C THR A 330 -4.35 -4.92 -4.18
N PRO A 331 -4.93 -4.04 -5.00
CA PRO A 331 -4.56 -2.62 -4.98
C PRO A 331 -4.94 -1.99 -3.64
N SER A 332 -3.95 -1.44 -2.91
CA SER A 332 -4.16 -0.80 -1.60
C SER A 332 -5.17 0.37 -1.67
N LYS A 333 -5.31 0.99 -2.83
CA LYS A 333 -6.26 2.09 -3.09
C LYS A 333 -7.74 1.68 -2.96
N VAL A 334 -8.05 0.37 -3.03
CA VAL A 334 -9.41 -0.10 -2.81
C VAL A 334 -9.92 0.26 -1.42
N PHE A 335 -9.04 0.25 -0.41
CA PHE A 335 -9.40 0.59 0.97
C PHE A 335 -9.82 2.06 1.10
N GLN A 336 -9.06 2.97 0.45
CA GLN A 336 -9.40 4.39 0.44
C GLN A 336 -10.72 4.64 -0.32
N ALA A 337 -10.89 3.95 -1.47
CA ALA A 337 -12.13 4.02 -2.25
C ALA A 337 -13.36 3.63 -1.43
N MET A 338 -13.26 2.54 -0.66
CA MET A 338 -14.37 2.05 0.16
C MET A 338 -14.82 3.04 1.24
N LEU A 339 -13.88 3.79 1.84
CA LEU A 339 -14.19 4.79 2.87
C LEU A 339 -14.52 6.17 2.31
N SER A 340 -14.35 6.40 1.02
CA SER A 340 -14.66 7.68 0.39
C SER A 340 -16.17 8.01 0.40
N ARG A 341 -17.03 7.01 0.67
CA ARG A 341 -18.49 7.12 0.58
C ARG A 341 -18.95 7.45 -0.84
N ARG A 342 -18.16 7.04 -1.85
CA ARG A 342 -18.49 7.19 -3.27
C ARG A 342 -18.57 5.82 -3.93
N PRO A 343 -19.41 5.66 -4.94
CA PRO A 343 -19.51 4.40 -5.69
C PRO A 343 -18.15 4.09 -6.34
N VAL A 344 -17.78 2.81 -6.33
CA VAL A 344 -16.51 2.33 -6.88
C VAL A 344 -16.75 1.66 -8.23
N PHE A 345 -16.02 2.09 -9.26
CA PHE A 345 -15.89 1.35 -10.51
C PHE A 345 -14.54 0.63 -10.52
N ALA A 346 -14.55 -0.69 -10.51
CA ALA A 346 -13.32 -1.48 -10.40
C ALA A 346 -13.13 -2.43 -11.58
N MET A 347 -11.89 -2.51 -12.09
CA MET A 347 -11.44 -3.56 -13.02
C MET A 347 -10.31 -4.35 -12.36
N LEU A 348 -10.59 -5.60 -11.95
CA LEU A 348 -9.73 -6.39 -11.07
C LEU A 348 -9.57 -7.82 -11.59
N HIS A 349 -8.42 -8.45 -11.28
CA HIS A 349 -8.26 -9.89 -11.51
C HIS A 349 -9.32 -10.66 -10.71
N GLU A 350 -9.90 -11.69 -11.31
CA GLU A 350 -10.99 -12.47 -10.70
C GLU A 350 -10.64 -13.09 -9.35
N ASP A 351 -9.36 -13.45 -9.14
CA ASP A 351 -8.84 -14.00 -7.88
C ASP A 351 -8.37 -12.94 -6.89
N SER A 352 -8.49 -11.65 -7.20
CA SER A 352 -8.12 -10.58 -6.27
C SER A 352 -9.11 -10.50 -5.11
N THR A 353 -8.60 -10.48 -3.88
CA THR A 353 -9.44 -10.30 -2.68
C THR A 353 -10.25 -9.00 -2.70
N ALA A 354 -9.84 -8.02 -3.49
CA ALA A 354 -10.56 -6.77 -3.70
C ALA A 354 -11.91 -6.96 -4.42
N VAL A 355 -12.06 -8.03 -5.23
CA VAL A 355 -13.33 -8.36 -5.90
C VAL A 355 -14.40 -8.69 -4.87
N ASP A 356 -14.08 -9.61 -3.95
CA ASP A 356 -15.00 -10.01 -2.89
C ASP A 356 -15.31 -8.86 -1.94
N MET A 357 -14.30 -8.01 -1.67
CA MET A 357 -14.48 -6.83 -0.86
C MET A 357 -15.51 -5.87 -1.45
N VAL A 358 -15.34 -5.44 -2.71
CA VAL A 358 -16.27 -4.49 -3.35
C VAL A 358 -17.67 -5.09 -3.47
N ARG A 359 -17.80 -6.38 -3.81
CA ARG A 359 -19.08 -7.07 -3.93
C ARG A 359 -19.80 -7.26 -2.60
N SER A 360 -19.10 -7.80 -1.58
CA SER A 360 -19.70 -8.08 -0.28
C SER A 360 -20.16 -6.80 0.43
N MET A 361 -19.46 -5.71 0.22
CA MET A 361 -19.80 -4.40 0.79
C MET A 361 -20.82 -3.61 -0.05
N ARG A 362 -21.21 -4.11 -1.23
CA ARG A 362 -22.09 -3.38 -2.16
C ARG A 362 -21.56 -1.98 -2.50
N ALA A 363 -20.24 -1.88 -2.70
CA ALA A 363 -19.61 -0.59 -2.84
C ALA A 363 -19.60 -0.06 -4.28
N GLY A 364 -20.09 -0.81 -5.24
CA GLY A 364 -20.16 -0.38 -6.64
C GLY A 364 -20.02 -1.53 -7.64
N THR A 365 -19.53 -1.20 -8.84
CA THR A 365 -19.42 -2.09 -9.99
C THR A 365 -18.03 -2.73 -10.09
N VAL A 366 -17.96 -4.04 -10.31
CA VAL A 366 -16.71 -4.77 -10.56
C VAL A 366 -16.77 -5.49 -11.90
N LEU A 367 -15.85 -5.16 -12.79
CA LEU A 367 -15.52 -5.95 -13.97
C LEU A 367 -14.31 -6.83 -13.66
N THR A 368 -14.46 -8.14 -13.79
CA THR A 368 -13.35 -9.07 -13.59
C THR A 368 -12.59 -9.31 -14.89
N LEU A 369 -11.29 -9.57 -14.73
CA LEU A 369 -10.36 -9.98 -15.78
C LEU A 369 -9.52 -11.17 -15.29
N SER A 370 -8.81 -11.82 -16.20
CA SER A 370 -7.82 -12.86 -15.86
C SER A 370 -6.45 -12.48 -16.40
N ALA A 371 -5.45 -13.33 -16.15
CA ALA A 371 -4.09 -13.11 -16.66
C ALA A 371 -4.03 -13.03 -18.20
N THR A 372 -4.97 -13.68 -18.90
CA THR A 372 -4.99 -13.80 -20.36
C THR A 372 -6.22 -13.14 -21.02
N THR A 373 -7.22 -12.75 -20.25
CA THR A 373 -8.49 -12.25 -20.79
C THR A 373 -8.88 -10.93 -20.16
N LEU A 374 -8.93 -9.89 -20.98
CA LEU A 374 -9.44 -8.57 -20.62
C LEU A 374 -10.88 -8.40 -21.10
N PRO A 375 -11.72 -7.61 -20.40
CA PRO A 375 -13.04 -7.26 -20.90
C PRO A 375 -12.96 -6.55 -22.25
N ALA A 376 -13.84 -6.92 -23.19
CA ALA A 376 -13.96 -6.21 -24.47
C ALA A 376 -14.40 -4.75 -24.25
N ALA A 377 -13.98 -3.84 -25.13
CA ALA A 377 -14.30 -2.42 -25.05
C ALA A 377 -15.80 -2.15 -24.90
N ALA A 378 -16.64 -2.84 -25.67
CA ALA A 378 -18.10 -2.73 -25.58
C ALA A 378 -18.66 -3.11 -24.19
N LYS A 379 -18.08 -4.13 -23.54
CA LYS A 379 -18.45 -4.53 -22.18
C LYS A 379 -18.07 -3.48 -21.15
N VAL A 380 -16.88 -2.88 -21.29
CA VAL A 380 -16.43 -1.78 -20.42
C VAL A 380 -17.33 -0.56 -20.63
N ALA A 381 -17.61 -0.18 -21.88
CA ALA A 381 -18.48 0.93 -22.23
C ALA A 381 -19.88 0.77 -21.60
N GLN A 382 -20.49 -0.42 -21.75
CA GLN A 382 -21.78 -0.74 -21.14
C GLN A 382 -21.74 -0.62 -19.60
N ALA A 383 -20.70 -1.15 -18.97
CA ALA A 383 -20.57 -1.10 -17.51
C ALA A 383 -20.35 0.33 -17.00
N VAL A 384 -19.56 1.16 -17.70
CA VAL A 384 -19.39 2.57 -17.37
C VAL A 384 -20.71 3.32 -17.54
N ASN A 385 -21.44 3.11 -18.64
CA ASN A 385 -22.74 3.73 -18.84
C ASN A 385 -23.71 3.39 -17.69
N SER A 386 -23.83 2.10 -17.34
CA SER A 386 -24.68 1.68 -16.22
C SER A 386 -24.23 2.26 -14.88
N PHE A 387 -22.93 2.38 -14.65
CA PHE A 387 -22.39 2.97 -13.44
C PHE A 387 -22.70 4.47 -13.31
N LEU A 388 -22.69 5.22 -14.42
CA LEU A 388 -23.03 6.65 -14.44
C LEU A 388 -24.53 6.90 -14.19
N ASP A 389 -25.36 5.98 -14.59
CA ASP A 389 -26.82 6.08 -14.45
C ASP A 389 -27.34 5.47 -13.12
N ASP A 390 -26.43 4.80 -12.34
CA ASP A 390 -26.81 4.14 -11.09
C ASP A 390 -26.99 5.16 -9.96
N THR A 391 -28.24 5.45 -9.65
CA THR A 391 -28.64 6.30 -8.52
C THR A 391 -28.93 5.49 -7.25
N SER A 392 -28.75 4.17 -7.28
CA SER A 392 -29.11 3.26 -6.17
C SER A 392 -28.01 3.15 -5.11
N TYR A 393 -26.82 3.70 -5.36
CA TYR A 393 -25.73 3.66 -4.40
C TYR A 393 -26.09 4.41 -3.12
N ASP A 394 -26.12 3.68 -2.01
CA ASP A 394 -26.32 4.24 -0.68
C ASP A 394 -25.05 4.05 0.17
N PRO A 395 -24.31 5.12 0.49
CA PRO A 395 -23.10 5.04 1.30
C PRO A 395 -23.35 4.55 2.72
N ASP A 396 -24.59 4.61 3.23
CA ASP A 396 -24.94 4.10 4.55
C ASP A 396 -25.31 2.62 4.54
N ALA A 397 -25.71 2.09 3.38
CA ALA A 397 -25.94 0.66 3.15
C ALA A 397 -24.66 -0.15 2.91
N VAL A 398 -23.51 0.52 2.71
CA VAL A 398 -22.21 -0.15 2.66
C VAL A 398 -21.98 -0.86 4.00
N GLN A 399 -21.89 -2.20 3.94
CA GLN A 399 -21.93 -3.05 5.13
C GLN A 399 -20.67 -2.85 5.99
N ARG A 400 -20.76 -2.01 7.02
CA ARG A 400 -19.67 -1.70 7.95
C ARG A 400 -19.09 -2.92 8.67
N VAL A 401 -19.91 -3.95 8.91
CA VAL A 401 -19.48 -5.19 9.58
C VAL A 401 -18.49 -5.98 8.71
N ALA A 402 -18.71 -6.05 7.40
CA ALA A 402 -17.76 -6.67 6.47
C ALA A 402 -16.46 -5.85 6.36
N PHE A 403 -16.54 -4.53 6.56
CA PHE A 403 -15.39 -3.63 6.52
C PHE A 403 -14.43 -3.82 7.70
N ASP A 404 -14.90 -4.25 8.89
CA ASP A 404 -14.03 -4.37 10.08
C ASP A 404 -12.81 -5.29 9.81
N ALA A 405 -12.99 -6.38 9.07
CA ALA A 405 -11.89 -7.27 8.67
C ALA A 405 -10.83 -6.58 7.81
N TYR A 406 -11.21 -5.54 7.06
CA TYR A 406 -10.34 -4.77 6.15
C TYR A 406 -9.94 -3.41 6.73
N SER A 407 -10.44 -3.04 7.91
CA SER A 407 -10.07 -1.82 8.61
C SER A 407 -8.64 -1.92 9.17
N ALA A 408 -8.02 -0.77 9.40
CA ALA A 408 -6.74 -0.71 10.10
C ALA A 408 -6.83 -1.32 11.50
N ARG A 409 -7.96 -1.10 12.21
CA ARG A 409 -8.21 -1.67 13.53
C ARG A 409 -8.32 -3.20 13.47
N GLY A 410 -9.07 -3.76 12.50
CA GLY A 410 -9.19 -5.21 12.29
C GLY A 410 -7.86 -5.86 11.91
N SER A 411 -7.11 -5.24 10.99
CA SER A 411 -5.75 -5.66 10.64
C SER A 411 -4.83 -5.65 11.86
N THR A 412 -4.90 -4.62 12.71
CA THR A 412 -4.08 -4.53 13.92
C THR A 412 -4.46 -5.57 14.96
N ARG A 413 -5.75 -5.89 15.10
CA ARG A 413 -6.23 -6.99 15.96
C ARG A 413 -5.61 -8.33 15.53
N ALA A 414 -5.61 -8.60 14.22
CA ALA A 414 -5.00 -9.82 13.69
C ALA A 414 -3.48 -9.85 13.93
N LEU A 415 -2.79 -8.71 13.75
CA LEU A 415 -1.37 -8.58 14.08
C LEU A 415 -1.11 -8.86 15.56
N ALA A 416 -1.87 -8.23 16.46
CA ALA A 416 -1.68 -8.40 17.91
C ALA A 416 -1.85 -9.86 18.35
N ALA A 417 -2.86 -10.56 17.82
CA ALA A 417 -3.04 -11.98 18.06
C ALA A 417 -1.87 -12.83 17.55
N ALA A 418 -1.34 -12.50 16.35
CA ALA A 418 -0.18 -13.19 15.81
C ALA A 418 1.10 -12.92 16.62
N LEU A 419 1.30 -11.69 17.10
CA LEU A 419 2.41 -11.34 18.01
C LEU A 419 2.32 -12.09 19.34
N ASP A 420 1.12 -12.21 19.91
CA ASP A 420 0.90 -12.95 21.16
C ASP A 420 1.24 -14.43 20.99
N LEU A 421 0.78 -15.04 19.92
CA LEU A 421 1.07 -16.45 19.60
C LEU A 421 2.58 -16.66 19.35
N ALA A 422 3.23 -15.74 18.64
CA ALA A 422 4.67 -15.81 18.37
C ALA A 422 5.49 -15.71 19.67
N CYS A 423 5.11 -14.83 20.59
CA CYS A 423 5.75 -14.74 21.91
C CYS A 423 5.57 -16.02 22.74
N GLN A 424 4.36 -16.61 22.73
CA GLN A 424 4.07 -17.85 23.45
C GLN A 424 4.93 -19.00 22.92
N ARG A 425 5.03 -19.17 21.57
CA ARG A 425 5.86 -20.20 20.95
C ARG A 425 7.35 -20.00 21.22
N ALA A 426 7.84 -18.74 21.17
CA ALA A 426 9.23 -18.44 21.48
C ALA A 426 9.59 -18.75 22.92
N ALA A 427 8.70 -18.50 23.88
CA ALA A 427 8.90 -18.85 25.29
C ALA A 427 8.89 -20.37 25.52
N ALA A 428 8.00 -21.11 24.85
CA ALA A 428 7.91 -22.57 24.95
C ALA A 428 9.12 -23.28 24.30
N GLY A 429 9.72 -22.72 23.26
CA GLY A 429 10.92 -23.29 22.62
C GLY A 429 12.24 -22.97 23.32
N GLN A 430 12.22 -22.09 24.34
CA GLN A 430 13.37 -21.76 25.19
C GLN A 430 13.39 -22.54 26.52
N ALA A 431 12.26 -23.21 26.88
CA ALA A 431 12.13 -24.09 28.04
C ALA A 431 12.42 -25.53 27.63
#